data_caf4de41aa847d918c24ee7366e7e2ea
#
_entry.id   caf4de41aa847d918c24ee7366e7e2ea
#
_cell.length_a   1.000
_cell.length_b   1.000
_cell.length_c   1.000
_cell.angle_alpha   90.00
_cell.angle_beta   90.00
_cell.angle_gamma   90.00
#
_symmetry.space_group_name_H-M   'P 1'
#
loop_
_entity.id
_entity.type
_entity.pdbx_description
1 polymer ?
#
loop_
_entity_poly.entity_id
_entity_poly.type
_entity_poly.pdbx_seq_one_letter_code
_entity_poly.pdbx_strand_id
1 'polypeptide(L)'
;LSTENQYFGFDIGFEESYNAVISMSVDLKKSILYIWDEIYMNHVTDDKFATIDEMENLKKRLNSYKEQGLNKVIVADNEDPKAITYYRQNGYQIRGCRNKFAGSRLSNTRKIKRFKKIVCSPKCKNVIRELKDLTYLKKPNGDTVYDEFNIDPHSFSAIWYALDTVTVADVKGKVFNSRAG
;
A
#
# COMPACT_ATOMS: atom_id res chain seq x y z
N LEU A 1 1.08 -13.58 13.14
CA LEU A 1 1.65 -13.20 11.85
C LEU A 1 3.16 -13.12 11.98
N SER A 2 3.91 -13.79 11.08
CA SER A 2 5.37 -13.70 11.08
C SER A 2 5.82 -12.26 10.85
N THR A 3 6.79 -11.78 11.62
CA THR A 3 7.37 -10.44 11.46
C THR A 3 8.16 -10.30 10.16
N GLU A 4 8.58 -11.39 9.54
CA GLU A 4 9.43 -11.40 8.35
C GLU A 4 8.74 -10.85 7.10
N ASN A 5 7.43 -11.02 6.98
CA ASN A 5 6.63 -10.68 5.79
C ASN A 5 5.72 -9.47 6.00
N GLN A 6 6.10 -8.54 6.87
CA GLN A 6 5.35 -7.30 7.11
C GLN A 6 5.82 -6.18 6.19
N TYR A 7 4.85 -5.42 5.68
CA TYR A 7 5.02 -4.32 4.75
C TYR A 7 4.21 -3.12 5.23
N PHE A 8 4.74 -1.92 5.00
CA PHE A 8 4.13 -0.66 5.39
C PHE A 8 4.17 0.29 4.20
N GLY A 9 3.03 0.75 3.75
CA GLY A 9 2.90 1.65 2.61
C GLY A 9 2.32 2.99 3.02
N PHE A 10 2.78 4.05 2.39
CA PHE A 10 2.30 5.39 2.66
C PHE A 10 2.03 6.16 1.36
N ASP A 11 0.78 6.50 1.13
CA ASP A 11 0.38 7.48 0.13
C ASP A 11 0.29 8.84 0.81
N ILE A 12 1.30 9.69 0.53
CA ILE A 12 1.44 11.00 1.18
C ILE A 12 0.46 11.96 0.51
N GLY A 13 -0.51 12.44 1.29
CA GLY A 13 -1.45 13.45 0.85
C GLY A 13 -0.85 14.85 0.91
N PHE A 14 -1.25 15.70 -0.04
CA PHE A 14 -0.87 17.10 -0.07
C PHE A 14 -2.13 17.97 0.15
N GLU A 15 -2.07 18.90 1.10
CA GLU A 15 -3.13 19.87 1.46
C GLU A 15 -4.52 19.23 1.63
N GLU A 16 -5.33 19.16 0.55
CA GLU A 16 -6.70 18.64 0.58
C GLU A 16 -6.78 17.13 0.33
N SER A 17 -5.67 16.48 0.00
CA SER A 17 -5.61 15.04 -0.26
C SER A 17 -5.51 14.22 1.03
N TYR A 18 -5.71 12.90 0.91
CA TYR A 18 -5.66 11.99 2.04
C TYR A 18 -4.25 11.45 2.26
N ASN A 19 -3.81 11.46 3.51
CA ASN A 19 -2.69 10.66 3.98
C ASN A 19 -3.19 9.25 4.29
N ALA A 20 -2.64 8.24 3.63
CA ALA A 20 -3.03 6.85 3.85
C ALA A 20 -1.81 5.98 4.17
N VAL A 21 -1.71 5.47 5.41
CA VAL A 21 -0.67 4.51 5.81
C VAL A 21 -1.31 3.16 6.04
N ILE A 22 -0.83 2.15 5.32
CA ILE A 22 -1.38 0.80 5.37
C ILE A 22 -0.33 -0.17 5.89
N SER A 23 -0.71 -0.93 6.92
CA SER A 23 0.10 -2.00 7.48
C SER A 23 -0.44 -3.35 7.02
N MET A 24 0.44 -4.20 6.48
CA MET A 24 0.03 -5.46 5.88
C MET A 24 1.07 -6.56 6.07
N SER A 25 0.66 -7.80 5.82
CA SER A 25 1.53 -8.98 5.78
C SER A 25 1.21 -9.81 4.56
N VAL A 26 2.23 -10.49 4.01
CA VAL A 26 2.10 -11.32 2.83
C VAL A 26 2.48 -12.76 3.14
N ASP A 27 1.59 -13.70 2.83
CA ASP A 27 1.91 -15.13 2.77
C ASP A 27 2.06 -15.52 1.29
N LEU A 28 3.30 -15.51 0.80
CA LEU A 28 3.59 -15.85 -0.61
C LEU A 28 3.30 -17.33 -0.92
N LYS A 29 3.45 -18.24 0.06
CA LYS A 29 3.16 -19.66 -0.15
C LYS A 29 1.68 -19.91 -0.41
N LYS A 30 0.83 -19.23 0.35
CA LYS A 30 -0.64 -19.33 0.20
C LYS A 30 -1.19 -18.29 -0.76
N SER A 31 -0.38 -17.31 -1.20
CA SER A 31 -0.80 -16.16 -2.01
C SER A 31 -1.93 -15.36 -1.35
N ILE A 32 -1.75 -15.05 -0.08
CA ILE A 32 -2.70 -14.26 0.71
C ILE A 32 -2.06 -12.94 1.14
N LEU A 33 -2.76 -11.85 0.91
CA LEU A 33 -2.46 -10.53 1.43
C LEU A 33 -3.34 -10.25 2.65
N TYR A 34 -2.74 -9.97 3.80
CA TYR A 34 -3.43 -9.58 5.03
C TYR A 34 -3.23 -8.11 5.28
N ILE A 35 -4.31 -7.34 5.35
CA ILE A 35 -4.30 -5.91 5.70
C ILE A 35 -4.88 -5.79 7.09
N TRP A 36 -4.07 -5.33 8.04
CA TRP A 36 -4.44 -5.42 9.45
C TRP A 36 -4.52 -4.06 10.15
N ASP A 37 -3.99 -2.98 9.54
CA ASP A 37 -4.09 -1.64 10.09
C ASP A 37 -4.10 -0.57 8.99
N GLU A 38 -4.85 0.52 9.23
CA GLU A 38 -4.84 1.71 8.39
C GLU A 38 -4.81 2.97 9.26
N ILE A 39 -4.06 3.98 8.80
CA ILE A 39 -4.14 5.35 9.24
C ILE A 39 -4.61 6.15 8.03
N TYR A 40 -5.72 6.88 8.16
CA TYR A 40 -6.34 7.55 7.01
C TYR A 40 -6.89 8.91 7.44
N MET A 41 -6.28 9.98 6.95
CA MET A 41 -6.64 11.36 7.32
C MET A 41 -6.46 12.31 6.15
N ASN A 42 -7.31 13.32 6.06
CA ASN A 42 -7.19 14.43 5.11
C ASN A 42 -7.03 15.77 5.84
N HIS A 43 -6.67 16.81 5.11
CA HIS A 43 -6.47 18.17 5.62
C HIS A 43 -5.47 18.24 6.78
N VAL A 44 -4.43 17.42 6.74
CA VAL A 44 -3.41 17.35 7.78
C VAL A 44 -2.04 17.57 7.14
N THR A 45 -1.32 18.57 7.64
CA THR A 45 0.06 18.84 7.24
C THR A 45 1.02 17.77 7.74
N ASP A 46 2.19 17.61 7.10
CA ASP A 46 3.16 16.57 7.45
C ASP A 46 3.59 16.63 8.91
N ASP A 47 3.79 17.83 9.46
CA ASP A 47 4.18 18.01 10.86
C ASP A 47 3.13 17.51 11.85
N LYS A 48 1.86 17.76 11.56
CA LYS A 48 0.74 17.25 12.37
C LYS A 48 0.56 15.76 12.19
N PHE A 49 0.60 15.27 10.95
CA PHE A 49 0.45 13.84 10.67
C PHE A 49 1.56 13.01 11.30
N ALA A 50 2.81 13.48 11.22
CA ALA A 50 3.97 12.80 11.83
C ALA A 50 3.86 12.66 13.36
N THR A 51 3.09 13.52 14.02
CA THR A 51 2.96 13.55 15.48
C THR A 51 1.67 12.96 16.03
N ILE A 52 0.78 12.44 15.19
CA ILE A 52 -0.41 11.72 15.68
C ILE A 52 -0.02 10.40 16.35
N ASP A 53 -0.82 9.96 17.31
CA ASP A 53 -0.52 8.79 18.14
C ASP A 53 -0.28 7.52 17.31
N GLU A 54 -1.05 7.30 16.27
CA GLU A 54 -0.93 6.13 15.39
C GLU A 54 0.41 6.11 14.64
N MET A 55 0.85 7.26 14.12
CA MET A 55 2.14 7.40 13.45
C MET A 55 3.30 7.25 14.43
N GLU A 56 3.22 7.86 15.62
CA GLU A 56 4.22 7.68 16.66
C GLU A 56 4.33 6.22 17.12
N ASN A 57 3.21 5.51 17.24
CA ASN A 57 3.20 4.10 17.56
C ASN A 57 3.81 3.25 16.44
N LEU A 58 3.54 3.60 15.18
CA LEU A 58 4.18 2.96 14.02
C LEU A 58 5.70 3.19 14.03
N LYS A 59 6.15 4.42 14.28
CA LYS A 59 7.57 4.77 14.38
C LYS A 59 8.27 3.95 15.47
N LYS A 60 7.70 3.88 16.68
CA LYS A 60 8.22 3.08 17.78
C LYS A 60 8.35 1.61 17.40
N ARG A 61 7.35 1.04 16.72
CA ARG A 61 7.37 -0.35 16.25
C ARG A 61 8.46 -0.59 15.20
N LEU A 62 8.61 0.31 14.22
CA LEU A 62 9.67 0.21 13.21
C LEU A 62 11.06 0.28 13.84
N ASN A 63 11.26 1.16 14.82
CA ASN A 63 12.50 1.26 15.56
C ASN A 63 12.80 -0.01 16.36
N SER A 64 11.81 -0.60 17.01
CA SER A 64 11.95 -1.91 17.69
C SER A 64 12.33 -3.03 16.71
N TYR A 65 11.78 -3.06 15.51
CA TYR A 65 12.22 -4.02 14.48
C TYR A 65 13.69 -3.81 14.08
N LYS A 66 14.13 -2.57 13.93
CA LYS A 66 15.52 -2.25 13.61
C LYS A 66 16.47 -2.69 14.72
N GLU A 67 16.11 -2.50 15.97
CA GLU A 67 16.87 -3.00 17.15
C GLU A 67 17.00 -4.52 17.16
N GLN A 68 16.01 -5.23 16.64
CA GLN A 68 16.01 -6.69 16.46
C GLN A 68 16.72 -7.14 15.18
N GLY A 69 17.38 -6.26 14.43
CA GLY A 69 18.06 -6.57 13.18
C GLY A 69 17.11 -6.73 11.96
N LEU A 70 15.83 -6.36 12.10
CA LEU A 70 14.83 -6.45 11.04
C LEU A 70 14.73 -5.09 10.32
N ASN A 71 15.11 -5.04 9.07
CA ASN A 71 15.04 -3.81 8.27
C ASN A 71 13.62 -3.57 7.73
N LYS A 72 12.73 -3.08 8.59
CA LYS A 72 11.35 -2.71 8.23
C LYS A 72 11.26 -1.22 7.99
N VAL A 73 10.73 -0.82 6.85
CA VAL A 73 10.60 0.57 6.44
C VAL A 73 9.21 0.86 5.90
N ILE A 74 8.75 2.08 6.05
CA ILE A 74 7.59 2.58 5.31
C ILE A 74 8.04 2.85 3.87
N VAL A 75 7.29 2.36 2.90
CA VAL A 75 7.51 2.65 1.48
C VAL A 75 6.46 3.66 1.04
N ALA A 76 6.89 4.87 0.73
CA ALA A 76 6.02 5.97 0.36
C ALA A 76 6.02 6.23 -1.14
N ASP A 77 5.10 7.08 -1.58
CA ASP A 77 5.18 7.69 -2.90
C ASP A 77 6.57 8.31 -3.13
N ASN A 78 7.12 8.17 -4.33
CA ASN A 78 8.43 8.72 -4.69
C ASN A 78 8.33 10.12 -5.34
N GLU A 79 7.13 10.66 -5.55
CA GLU A 79 6.93 11.97 -6.18
C GLU A 79 7.18 13.14 -5.23
N ASP A 80 7.15 12.90 -3.91
CA ASP A 80 7.48 13.92 -2.90
C ASP A 80 8.74 13.57 -2.07
N PRO A 81 9.93 13.81 -2.61
CA PRO A 81 11.18 13.56 -1.89
C PRO A 81 11.38 14.50 -0.68
N LYS A 82 10.71 15.65 -0.66
CA LYS A 82 10.81 16.60 0.47
C LYS A 82 10.08 16.05 1.69
N ALA A 83 8.85 15.56 1.50
CA ALA A 83 8.10 14.91 2.56
C ALA A 83 8.84 13.68 3.10
N ILE A 84 9.38 12.81 2.22
CA ILE A 84 10.19 11.66 2.64
C ILE A 84 11.38 12.10 3.50
N THR A 85 12.07 13.18 3.11
CA THR A 85 13.20 13.73 3.87
C THR A 85 12.74 14.25 5.23
N TYR A 86 11.62 14.96 5.28
CA TYR A 86 11.02 15.44 6.51
C TYR A 86 10.73 14.31 7.50
N TYR A 87 10.05 13.25 7.06
CA TYR A 87 9.77 12.08 7.91
C TYR A 87 11.04 11.40 8.40
N ARG A 88 12.08 11.26 7.56
CA ARG A 88 13.39 10.72 7.99
C ARG A 88 14.04 11.55 9.09
N GLN A 89 14.03 12.88 8.96
CA GLN A 89 14.56 13.80 9.96
C GLN A 89 13.82 13.72 11.30
N ASN A 90 12.54 13.32 11.25
CA ASN A 90 11.72 13.08 12.43
C ASN A 90 11.78 11.62 12.95
N GLY A 91 12.77 10.85 12.53
CA GLY A 91 13.05 9.52 13.07
C GLY A 91 12.24 8.37 12.46
N TYR A 92 11.56 8.59 11.33
CA TYR A 92 10.86 7.54 10.62
C TYR A 92 11.79 6.75 9.71
N GLN A 93 11.66 5.43 9.71
CA GLN A 93 12.30 4.58 8.72
C GLN A 93 11.42 4.55 7.46
N ILE A 94 11.71 5.41 6.50
CA ILE A 94 10.90 5.63 5.30
C ILE A 94 11.76 5.77 4.05
N ARG A 95 11.26 5.31 2.92
CA ARG A 95 11.85 5.53 1.60
C ARG A 95 10.79 5.66 0.51
N GLY A 96 11.14 6.23 -0.62
CA GLY A 96 10.30 6.22 -1.81
C GLY A 96 10.19 4.82 -2.43
N CYS A 97 9.06 4.55 -3.07
CA CYS A 97 8.82 3.32 -3.80
C CYS A 97 9.66 3.27 -5.09
N ARG A 98 9.90 2.07 -5.60
CA ARG A 98 10.66 1.79 -6.83
C ARG A 98 9.79 1.36 -7.99
N ASN A 99 8.51 1.14 -7.75
CA ASN A 99 7.56 0.58 -8.72
C ASN A 99 6.56 1.60 -9.26
N LYS A 100 6.80 2.90 -9.07
CA LYS A 100 6.00 3.98 -9.66
C LYS A 100 6.75 4.61 -10.83
N PHE A 101 6.23 4.39 -12.02
CA PHE A 101 6.70 4.91 -13.30
C PHE A 101 5.53 4.92 -14.29
N ALA A 102 5.68 5.53 -15.46
CA ALA A 102 4.62 5.56 -16.47
C ALA A 102 4.11 4.15 -16.80
N GLY A 103 2.81 3.92 -16.75
CA GLY A 103 2.18 2.60 -16.99
C GLY A 103 2.28 1.60 -15.83
N SER A 104 2.91 1.98 -14.71
CA SER A 104 3.08 1.08 -13.56
C SER A 104 1.79 0.74 -12.83
N ARG A 105 0.77 1.59 -12.92
CA ARG A 105 -0.53 1.39 -12.26
C ARG A 105 -1.18 0.07 -12.69
N LEU A 106 -1.19 -0.20 -13.99
CA LEU A 106 -1.71 -1.45 -14.53
C LEU A 106 -0.94 -2.67 -14.03
N SER A 107 0.40 -2.64 -14.04
CA SER A 107 1.24 -3.76 -13.60
C SER A 107 1.09 -4.03 -12.10
N ASN A 108 1.04 -2.98 -11.28
CA ASN A 108 0.84 -3.10 -9.83
C ASN A 108 -0.58 -3.60 -9.49
N THR A 109 -1.60 -3.14 -10.23
CA THR A 109 -2.96 -3.65 -10.09
C THR A 109 -3.03 -5.13 -10.43
N ARG A 110 -2.40 -5.55 -11.52
CA ARG A 110 -2.32 -6.98 -11.92
C ARG A 110 -1.63 -7.81 -10.83
N LYS A 111 -0.56 -7.31 -10.22
CA LYS A 111 0.14 -7.97 -9.12
C LYS A 111 -0.78 -8.20 -7.92
N ILE A 112 -1.50 -7.17 -7.49
CA ILE A 112 -2.44 -7.28 -6.36
C ILE A 112 -3.59 -8.24 -6.67
N LYS A 113 -4.13 -8.22 -7.90
CA LYS A 113 -5.18 -9.14 -8.35
C LYS A 113 -4.73 -10.61 -8.41
N ARG A 114 -3.44 -10.90 -8.43
CA ARG A 114 -2.93 -12.28 -8.40
C ARG A 114 -3.02 -12.94 -7.04
N PHE A 115 -3.14 -12.18 -5.96
CA PHE A 115 -3.39 -12.80 -4.66
C PHE A 115 -4.69 -13.62 -4.71
N LYS A 116 -4.62 -14.86 -4.22
CA LYS A 116 -5.81 -15.74 -4.14
C LYS A 116 -6.86 -15.18 -3.21
N LYS A 117 -6.41 -14.45 -2.17
CA LYS A 117 -7.26 -13.85 -1.16
C LYS A 117 -6.62 -12.57 -0.61
N ILE A 118 -7.45 -11.56 -0.40
CA ILE A 118 -7.11 -10.37 0.38
C ILE A 118 -7.99 -10.41 1.63
N VAL A 119 -7.37 -10.40 2.80
CA VAL A 119 -8.04 -10.44 4.10
C VAL A 119 -7.82 -9.10 4.77
N CYS A 120 -8.89 -8.33 4.95
CA CYS A 120 -8.84 -7.03 5.61
C CYS A 120 -9.41 -7.11 7.02
N SER A 121 -8.72 -6.48 7.97
CA SER A 121 -9.30 -6.22 9.28
C SER A 121 -10.55 -5.36 9.15
N PRO A 122 -11.64 -5.63 9.87
CA PRO A 122 -12.87 -4.80 9.82
C PRO A 122 -12.63 -3.33 10.18
N LYS A 123 -11.56 -3.01 10.90
CA LYS A 123 -11.19 -1.63 11.23
C LYS A 123 -10.63 -0.84 10.05
N CYS A 124 -10.11 -1.52 9.02
CA CYS A 124 -9.58 -0.90 7.78
C CYS A 124 -10.73 -0.53 6.83
N LYS A 125 -11.56 0.43 7.24
CA LYS A 125 -12.82 0.77 6.53
C LYS A 125 -12.56 1.42 5.17
N ASN A 126 -11.49 2.23 5.06
CA ASN A 126 -11.15 2.93 3.82
C ASN A 126 -10.57 1.95 2.79
N VAL A 127 -9.68 1.05 3.20
CA VAL A 127 -9.20 -0.04 2.34
C VAL A 127 -10.36 -0.88 1.82
N ILE A 128 -11.28 -1.28 2.71
CA ILE A 128 -12.43 -2.11 2.32
C ILE A 128 -13.31 -1.38 1.31
N ARG A 129 -13.58 -0.08 1.54
CA ARG A 129 -14.35 0.75 0.61
C ARG A 129 -13.65 0.83 -0.76
N GLU A 130 -12.38 1.21 -0.79
CA GLU A 130 -11.63 1.36 -2.03
C GLU A 130 -11.56 0.03 -2.81
N LEU A 131 -11.26 -1.10 -2.15
CA LEU A 131 -11.21 -2.39 -2.80
C LEU A 131 -12.55 -2.85 -3.39
N LYS A 132 -13.67 -2.39 -2.84
CA LYS A 132 -15.03 -2.67 -3.38
C LYS A 132 -15.37 -1.78 -4.56
N ASP A 133 -15.01 -0.50 -4.49
CA ASP A 133 -15.49 0.53 -5.41
C ASP A 133 -14.52 0.79 -6.57
N LEU A 134 -13.26 0.34 -6.45
CA LEU A 134 -12.20 0.60 -7.41
C LEU A 134 -12.45 -0.14 -8.73
N THR A 135 -12.64 0.61 -9.79
CA THR A 135 -12.70 0.12 -11.16
C THR A 135 -11.83 0.97 -12.07
N TYR A 136 -11.48 0.44 -13.24
CA TYR A 136 -10.84 1.26 -14.27
C TYR A 136 -11.83 2.32 -14.80
N LEU A 137 -11.28 3.51 -15.10
CA LEU A 137 -12.05 4.57 -15.72
C LEU A 137 -12.61 4.11 -17.08
N LYS A 138 -13.85 4.47 -17.37
CA LYS A 138 -14.48 4.26 -18.68
C LYS A 138 -14.69 5.59 -19.39
N LYS A 139 -14.34 5.64 -20.65
CA LYS A 139 -14.68 6.77 -21.53
C LYS A 139 -16.18 6.80 -21.80
N PRO A 140 -16.73 7.95 -22.30
CA PRO A 140 -18.15 8.04 -22.65
C PRO A 140 -18.59 7.02 -23.71
N ASN A 141 -17.68 6.58 -24.60
CA ASN A 141 -17.93 5.54 -25.61
C ASN A 141 -17.88 4.09 -25.06
N GLY A 142 -17.64 3.93 -23.74
CA GLY A 142 -17.53 2.64 -23.08
C GLY A 142 -16.12 2.00 -23.04
N ASP A 143 -15.13 2.57 -23.71
CA ASP A 143 -13.75 2.07 -23.69
C ASP A 143 -13.13 2.16 -22.29
N THR A 144 -12.36 1.15 -21.91
CA THR A 144 -11.68 1.11 -20.62
C THR A 144 -10.30 1.77 -20.72
N VAL A 145 -10.00 2.68 -19.80
CA VAL A 145 -8.67 3.27 -19.61
C VAL A 145 -7.91 2.49 -18.54
N TYR A 146 -7.00 1.61 -18.93
CA TYR A 146 -6.35 0.66 -18.03
C TYR A 146 -5.29 1.26 -17.11
N ASP A 147 -4.93 2.52 -17.26
CA ASP A 147 -3.97 3.21 -16.38
C ASP A 147 -4.61 4.29 -15.51
N GLU A 148 -5.93 4.36 -15.52
CA GLU A 148 -6.71 5.31 -14.71
C GLU A 148 -7.83 4.59 -13.95
N PHE A 149 -8.16 5.12 -12.78
CA PHE A 149 -9.25 4.62 -11.96
C PHE A 149 -10.41 5.60 -11.92
N ASN A 150 -11.60 5.08 -11.60
CA ASN A 150 -12.81 5.86 -11.40
C ASN A 150 -12.80 6.70 -10.12
N ILE A 151 -11.94 6.37 -9.17
CA ILE A 151 -11.71 7.08 -7.90
C ILE A 151 -10.22 7.28 -7.69
N ASP A 152 -9.84 8.20 -6.80
CA ASP A 152 -8.46 8.34 -6.33
C ASP A 152 -8.22 7.39 -5.14
N PRO A 153 -7.48 6.28 -5.35
CA PRO A 153 -7.42 5.21 -4.36
C PRO A 153 -6.20 5.33 -3.45
N HIS A 154 -6.21 6.16 -2.45
CA HIS A 154 -5.09 6.42 -1.56
C HIS A 154 -4.61 5.17 -0.80
N SER A 155 -5.54 4.39 -0.24
CA SER A 155 -5.19 3.14 0.46
C SER A 155 -4.63 2.09 -0.50
N PHE A 156 -5.23 1.97 -1.68
CA PHE A 156 -4.75 1.04 -2.71
C PHE A 156 -3.38 1.43 -3.26
N SER A 157 -3.13 2.73 -3.42
CA SER A 157 -1.82 3.27 -3.78
C SER A 157 -0.77 2.92 -2.73
N ALA A 158 -1.05 3.16 -1.46
CA ALA A 158 -0.15 2.77 -0.36
C ALA A 158 0.15 1.26 -0.35
N ILE A 159 -0.82 0.40 -0.65
CA ILE A 159 -0.62 -1.05 -0.75
C ILE A 159 0.39 -1.39 -1.84
N TRP A 160 0.24 -0.84 -3.04
CA TRP A 160 1.15 -1.22 -4.11
C TRP A 160 2.53 -0.56 -3.99
N TYR A 161 2.67 0.60 -3.32
CA TYR A 161 3.98 1.14 -2.94
C TYR A 161 4.72 0.19 -2.00
N ALA A 162 4.03 -0.27 -0.94
CA ALA A 162 4.62 -1.20 0.03
C ALA A 162 5.13 -2.50 -0.58
N LEU A 163 4.47 -2.97 -1.63
CA LEU A 163 4.79 -4.22 -2.32
C LEU A 163 5.78 -4.05 -3.47
N ASP A 164 6.60 -3.00 -3.48
CA ASP A 164 7.53 -2.69 -4.57
C ASP A 164 8.64 -3.73 -4.76
N THR A 165 8.96 -4.47 -3.71
CA THR A 165 9.93 -5.58 -3.75
C THR A 165 9.29 -6.95 -4.03
N VAL A 166 7.96 -7.02 -4.02
CA VAL A 166 7.23 -8.25 -4.37
C VAL A 166 6.92 -8.24 -5.85
N THR A 167 7.43 -9.21 -6.58
CA THR A 167 7.20 -9.32 -8.03
C THR A 167 5.90 -10.03 -8.36
N VAL A 168 5.42 -9.89 -9.61
CA VAL A 168 4.26 -10.65 -10.12
C VAL A 168 4.51 -12.15 -10.06
N ALA A 169 5.77 -12.58 -10.26
CA ALA A 169 6.15 -13.99 -10.23
C ALA A 169 6.12 -14.58 -8.81
N ASP A 170 6.39 -13.77 -7.78
CA ASP A 170 6.36 -14.20 -6.38
C ASP A 170 4.93 -14.56 -5.93
N VAL A 171 3.92 -13.91 -6.52
CA VAL A 171 2.52 -14.16 -6.19
C VAL A 171 1.98 -15.29 -7.06
N LYS A 172 1.92 -16.49 -6.49
CA LYS A 172 1.35 -17.68 -7.15
C LYS A 172 -0.16 -17.50 -7.34
N GLY A 173 -0.59 -17.05 -8.52
CA GLY A 173 -2.01 -16.81 -8.83
C GLY A 173 -2.94 -18.01 -8.58
N LYS A 174 -4.24 -17.82 -8.73
CA LYS A 174 -5.22 -18.92 -8.72
C LYS A 174 -4.85 -19.90 -9.83
N VAL A 175 -4.62 -21.16 -9.47
CA VAL A 175 -4.54 -22.24 -10.46
C VAL A 175 -5.96 -22.49 -10.93
N PHE A 176 -6.30 -22.05 -12.14
CA PHE A 176 -7.51 -22.53 -12.80
C PHE A 176 -7.23 -23.96 -13.22
N ASN A 177 -7.69 -24.93 -12.45
CA ASN A 177 -7.83 -26.29 -12.95
C ASN A 177 -8.90 -26.22 -14.03
N SER A 178 -8.50 -26.13 -15.30
CA SER A 178 -9.33 -26.47 -16.42
C SER A 178 -9.53 -28.01 -16.35
N ARG A 179 -10.51 -28.47 -15.61
CA ARG A 179 -11.06 -29.78 -15.86
C ARG A 179 -11.85 -29.63 -17.15
N ALA A 180 -11.19 -29.95 -18.27
CA ALA A 180 -11.88 -30.38 -19.43
C ALA A 180 -12.54 -31.75 -19.08
N GLY A 181 -13.84 -31.78 -19.00
CA GLY A 181 -14.66 -32.95 -19.05
C GLY A 181 -15.32 -32.98 -20.40
#